data_da39ab7bfc09d82ac1127232d201b7bb
#
_entry.id   da39ab7bfc09d82ac1127232d201b7bb
#
_cell.length_a   1.000
_cell.length_b   1.000
_cell.length_c   1.000
_cell.angle_alpha   90.00
_cell.angle_beta   90.00
_cell.angle_gamma   90.00
#
_symmetry.space_group_name_H-M   'P 1'
#
loop_
_entity.id
_entity.type
_entity.pdbx_description
1 polymer ?
#
loop_
_entity_poly.entity_id
_entity_poly.type
_entity_poly.pdbx_seq_one_letter_code
_entity_poly.pdbx_strand_id
1 'polypeptide(L)'
;MENKVGFLYDLVMIFSPKFIFSGLFYSHLLAIWIFFTPSITSASTADGKAMEGMALYQKQKFNQASKKFLEARQGKPNDPKISYNLGNSRYKQGDYEKALHSYSRSVEQNLNSSTNQKANYNMGNALFRMNKLEESIVAYKKALELDPSDMDAKFNLEFVREQIKKKKQNQDEPKKK
;
A
#
# COMPACT_ATOMS: atom_id res chain seq x y z
N MET A 1 1.01 -42.94 15.30
CA MET A 1 0.46 -41.61 15.62
C MET A 1 0.19 -41.56 17.11
N GLU A 2 1.22 -41.34 17.91
CA GLU A 2 1.12 -41.30 19.38
C GLU A 2 1.30 -39.89 19.86
N ASN A 3 0.26 -39.44 20.44
CA ASN A 3 0.02 -38.48 21.52
C ASN A 3 1.09 -37.45 21.86
N LYS A 4 1.06 -36.31 21.14
CA LYS A 4 1.64 -35.03 21.59
C LYS A 4 0.84 -34.33 22.73
N VAL A 5 -0.25 -34.94 23.19
CA VAL A 5 -1.10 -34.33 24.23
C VAL A 5 -0.63 -34.71 25.64
N GLY A 6 0.09 -35.83 25.79
CA GLY A 6 0.62 -36.26 27.08
C GLY A 6 1.71 -35.36 27.66
N PHE A 7 2.54 -34.76 26.81
CA PHE A 7 3.67 -33.92 27.24
C PHE A 7 3.28 -32.57 27.88
N LEU A 8 2.09 -32.09 27.56
CA LEU A 8 1.58 -30.82 28.15
C LEU A 8 0.95 -31.00 29.51
N TYR A 9 0.44 -32.19 29.82
CA TYR A 9 -0.13 -32.50 31.16
C TYR A 9 0.94 -32.77 32.20
N ASP A 10 2.08 -33.33 31.82
CA ASP A 10 3.19 -33.57 32.74
C ASP A 10 3.89 -32.26 33.16
N LEU A 11 3.90 -31.23 32.30
CA LEU A 11 4.48 -29.94 32.64
C LEU A 11 3.61 -29.12 33.63
N VAL A 12 2.30 -29.32 33.64
CA VAL A 12 1.36 -28.66 34.55
C VAL A 12 1.34 -29.27 35.95
N MET A 13 1.69 -30.55 36.08
CA MET A 13 1.67 -31.26 37.37
C MET A 13 2.93 -31.00 38.20
N ILE A 14 4.02 -30.49 37.63
CA ILE A 14 5.25 -30.12 38.35
C ILE A 14 5.07 -28.90 39.23
N PHE A 15 4.05 -28.08 38.97
CA PHE A 15 3.72 -26.89 39.75
C PHE A 15 2.51 -27.09 40.70
N SER A 16 2.38 -28.23 41.31
CA SER A 16 1.42 -28.41 42.39
C SER A 16 1.85 -27.61 43.64
N PRO A 17 0.98 -26.77 44.22
CA PRO A 17 1.34 -25.84 45.29
C PRO A 17 1.35 -26.53 46.63
N LYS A 18 2.36 -27.35 46.93
CA LYS A 18 2.61 -27.88 48.26
C LYS A 18 3.92 -27.45 48.89
N PHE A 19 4.50 -26.37 48.38
CA PHE A 19 5.62 -25.71 49.05
C PHE A 19 5.15 -24.40 49.65
N ILE A 20 4.52 -24.50 50.83
CA ILE A 20 4.40 -23.39 51.76
C ILE A 20 5.80 -23.16 52.35
N PHE A 21 6.57 -22.23 51.78
CA PHE A 21 7.73 -21.72 52.48
C PHE A 21 8.01 -20.26 52.13
N SER A 22 7.89 -19.43 53.21
CA SER A 22 8.36 -18.06 53.38
C SER A 22 8.06 -17.04 52.29
N GLY A 23 7.20 -16.08 52.65
CA GLY A 23 6.71 -14.94 51.87
C GLY A 23 7.77 -13.94 51.33
N LEU A 24 9.06 -14.25 51.46
CA LEU A 24 10.15 -13.41 50.97
C LEU A 24 10.59 -13.77 49.55
N PHE A 25 10.37 -14.99 49.09
CA PHE A 25 10.75 -15.40 47.72
C PHE A 25 9.72 -15.01 46.64
N TYR A 26 8.46 -14.82 47.00
CA TYR A 26 7.41 -14.44 46.05
C TYR A 26 7.52 -12.97 45.58
N SER A 27 8.08 -12.11 46.42
CA SER A 27 8.20 -10.68 46.06
C SER A 27 9.21 -10.43 44.94
N HIS A 28 10.24 -11.25 44.84
CA HIS A 28 11.28 -11.09 43.82
C HIS A 28 10.91 -11.75 42.48
N LEU A 29 10.11 -12.84 42.52
CA LEU A 29 9.63 -13.48 41.29
C LEU A 29 8.53 -12.67 40.59
N LEU A 30 7.66 -12.01 41.35
CA LEU A 30 6.67 -11.07 40.78
C LEU A 30 7.32 -9.83 40.18
N ALA A 31 8.40 -9.32 40.79
CA ALA A 31 9.14 -8.17 40.26
C ALA A 31 9.83 -8.51 38.91
N ILE A 32 10.33 -9.74 38.75
CA ILE A 32 10.97 -10.20 37.49
C ILE A 32 9.93 -10.36 36.39
N TRP A 33 8.70 -10.77 36.73
CA TRP A 33 7.62 -10.92 35.75
C TRP A 33 7.11 -9.59 35.20
N ILE A 34 7.17 -8.51 36.02
CA ILE A 34 6.75 -7.17 35.58
C ILE A 34 7.76 -6.55 34.62
N PHE A 35 9.05 -6.92 34.72
CA PHE A 35 10.09 -6.44 33.81
C PHE A 35 10.19 -7.25 32.51
N PHE A 36 9.59 -8.46 32.46
CA PHE A 36 9.59 -9.32 31.27
C PHE A 36 8.23 -9.40 30.60
N THR A 37 7.31 -8.50 30.90
CA THR A 37 6.23 -8.25 29.94
C THR A 37 6.91 -7.62 28.73
N PRO A 38 6.97 -8.30 27.56
CA PRO A 38 7.32 -7.58 26.36
C PRO A 38 6.38 -6.38 26.35
N SER A 39 6.93 -5.20 26.37
CA SER A 39 6.16 -4.02 26.01
C SER A 39 5.63 -4.33 24.63
N ILE A 40 4.41 -4.87 24.56
CA ILE A 40 3.60 -4.82 23.37
C ILE A 40 3.28 -3.32 23.26
N THR A 41 4.33 -2.53 23.01
CA THR A 41 4.12 -1.31 22.29
C THR A 41 3.42 -1.82 21.04
N SER A 42 2.15 -1.57 20.96
CA SER A 42 1.37 -1.59 19.75
C SER A 42 1.99 -0.52 18.84
N ALA A 43 3.25 -0.71 18.49
CA ALA A 43 3.83 -0.15 17.29
C ALA A 43 2.96 -0.76 16.20
N SER A 44 1.93 -0.02 15.81
CA SER A 44 1.07 -0.40 14.70
C SER A 44 2.00 -0.85 13.59
N THR A 45 2.02 -2.15 13.32
CA THR A 45 2.91 -2.75 12.33
C THR A 45 2.69 -2.03 10.99
N ALA A 46 3.66 -2.07 10.11
CA ALA A 46 3.50 -1.48 8.77
C ALA A 46 2.22 -1.99 8.10
N ASP A 47 1.88 -3.26 8.30
CA ASP A 47 0.64 -3.85 7.79
C ASP A 47 -0.60 -3.25 8.46
N GLY A 48 -0.61 -3.07 9.76
CA GLY A 48 -1.70 -2.42 10.48
C GLY A 48 -1.94 -0.99 9.99
N LYS A 49 -0.87 -0.22 9.78
CA LYS A 49 -0.95 1.14 9.22
C LYS A 49 -1.45 1.14 7.77
N ALA A 50 -1.04 0.17 6.96
CA ALA A 50 -1.55 0.00 5.61
C ALA A 50 -3.05 -0.34 5.61
N MET A 51 -3.51 -1.21 6.51
CA MET A 51 -4.94 -1.51 6.69
C MET A 51 -5.74 -0.30 7.14
N GLU A 52 -5.25 0.50 8.09
CA GLU A 52 -5.88 1.76 8.48
C GLU A 52 -5.97 2.73 7.30
N GLY A 53 -4.89 2.82 6.50
CA GLY A 53 -4.87 3.62 5.27
C GLY A 53 -5.94 3.20 4.28
N MET A 54 -6.11 1.89 4.07
CA MET A 54 -7.17 1.33 3.21
C MET A 54 -8.56 1.68 3.73
N ALA A 55 -8.81 1.50 5.03
CA ALA A 55 -10.10 1.83 5.63
C ALA A 55 -10.43 3.33 5.52
N LEU A 56 -9.44 4.20 5.66
CA LEU A 56 -9.59 5.64 5.48
C LEU A 56 -9.84 6.00 4.01
N TYR A 57 -9.17 5.32 3.08
CA TYR A 57 -9.38 5.52 1.65
C TYR A 57 -10.82 5.16 1.25
N GLN A 58 -11.35 4.03 1.72
CA GLN A 58 -12.75 3.63 1.50
C GLN A 58 -13.75 4.65 2.05
N LYS A 59 -13.41 5.29 3.18
CA LYS A 59 -14.20 6.41 3.75
C LYS A 59 -13.95 7.76 3.06
N GLN A 60 -13.25 7.78 1.92
CA GLN A 60 -12.87 8.98 1.16
C GLN A 60 -12.03 9.99 1.95
N LYS A 61 -11.43 9.58 3.06
CA LYS A 61 -10.53 10.42 3.87
C LYS A 61 -9.10 10.37 3.33
N PHE A 62 -8.92 10.81 2.06
CA PHE A 62 -7.71 10.61 1.29
C PHE A 62 -6.45 11.23 1.92
N ASN A 63 -6.58 12.39 2.58
CA ASN A 63 -5.46 13.02 3.30
C ASN A 63 -4.98 12.17 4.48
N GLN A 64 -5.91 11.58 5.22
CA GLN A 64 -5.59 10.72 6.35
C GLN A 64 -5.04 9.37 5.85
N ALA A 65 -5.64 8.83 4.78
CA ALA A 65 -5.17 7.59 4.14
C ALA A 65 -3.71 7.72 3.69
N SER A 66 -3.35 8.81 3.00
CA SER A 66 -1.99 9.02 2.54
C SER A 66 -0.98 9.12 3.69
N LYS A 67 -1.34 9.73 4.83
CA LYS A 67 -0.50 9.73 6.03
C LYS A 67 -0.25 8.31 6.53
N LYS A 68 -1.30 7.48 6.62
CA LYS A 68 -1.18 6.09 7.08
C LYS A 68 -0.34 5.24 6.14
N PHE A 69 -0.47 5.41 4.84
CA PHE A 69 0.41 4.73 3.88
C PHE A 69 1.86 5.22 3.94
N LEU A 70 2.11 6.50 4.23
CA LEU A 70 3.46 7.00 4.48
C LEU A 70 4.09 6.37 5.72
N GLU A 71 3.33 6.27 6.82
CA GLU A 71 3.77 5.59 8.04
C GLU A 71 4.04 4.10 7.79
N ALA A 72 3.15 3.41 7.05
CA ALA A 72 3.33 2.02 6.66
C ALA A 72 4.62 1.81 5.84
N ARG A 73 4.91 2.75 4.91
CA ARG A 73 6.11 2.71 4.08
C ARG A 73 7.41 2.89 4.86
N GLN A 74 7.39 3.57 6.01
CA GLN A 74 8.58 3.64 6.88
C GLN A 74 8.99 2.26 7.40
N GLY A 75 8.01 1.41 7.73
CA GLY A 75 8.27 0.04 8.17
C GLY A 75 8.51 -0.96 7.03
N LYS A 76 7.92 -0.71 5.85
CA LYS A 76 8.06 -1.54 4.64
C LYS A 76 8.35 -0.65 3.42
N PRO A 77 9.58 -0.15 3.28
CA PRO A 77 9.92 0.86 2.25
C PRO A 77 9.79 0.33 0.81
N ASN A 78 9.91 -0.99 0.63
CA ASN A 78 9.90 -1.65 -0.67
C ASN A 78 8.63 -2.46 -0.93
N ASP A 79 7.54 -2.19 -0.21
CA ASP A 79 6.26 -2.84 -0.49
C ASP A 79 5.55 -2.10 -1.65
N PRO A 80 5.37 -2.75 -2.81
CA PRO A 80 4.75 -2.13 -3.98
C PRO A 80 3.27 -1.81 -3.76
N LYS A 81 2.55 -2.59 -2.94
CA LYS A 81 1.13 -2.35 -2.65
C LYS A 81 0.95 -1.08 -1.80
N ILE A 82 1.84 -0.84 -0.84
CA ILE A 82 1.82 0.39 -0.03
C ILE A 82 2.08 1.59 -0.94
N SER A 83 3.08 1.51 -1.82
CA SER A 83 3.40 2.57 -2.78
C SER A 83 2.25 2.83 -3.75
N TYR A 84 1.61 1.79 -4.27
CA TYR A 84 0.43 1.88 -5.14
C TYR A 84 -0.75 2.58 -4.43
N ASN A 85 -1.10 2.16 -3.22
CA ASN A 85 -2.22 2.71 -2.47
C ASN A 85 -1.97 4.16 -2.02
N LEU A 86 -0.71 4.51 -1.74
CA LEU A 86 -0.31 5.89 -1.52
C LEU A 86 -0.52 6.73 -2.79
N GLY A 87 -0.19 6.20 -3.95
CA GLY A 87 -0.45 6.80 -5.25
C GLY A 87 -1.95 7.06 -5.45
N ASN A 88 -2.79 6.06 -5.20
CA ASN A 88 -4.24 6.18 -5.29
C ASN A 88 -4.78 7.31 -4.38
N SER A 89 -4.29 7.36 -3.13
CA SER A 89 -4.72 8.39 -2.18
C SER A 89 -4.33 9.80 -2.66
N ARG A 90 -3.13 9.96 -3.17
CA ARG A 90 -2.62 11.23 -3.72
C ARG A 90 -3.36 11.66 -4.99
N TYR A 91 -3.65 10.70 -5.86
CA TYR A 91 -4.46 10.96 -7.05
C TYR A 91 -5.84 11.50 -6.69
N LYS A 92 -6.51 10.90 -5.70
CA LYS A 92 -7.82 11.38 -5.20
C LYS A 92 -7.75 12.73 -4.50
N GLN A 93 -6.58 13.17 -4.02
CA GLN A 93 -6.33 14.52 -3.51
C GLN A 93 -6.11 15.54 -4.62
N GLY A 94 -5.93 15.11 -5.87
CA GLY A 94 -5.53 15.96 -6.99
C GLY A 94 -4.01 16.23 -7.07
N ASP A 95 -3.22 15.61 -6.19
CA ASP A 95 -1.77 15.73 -6.16
C ASP A 95 -1.13 14.72 -7.14
N TYR A 96 -1.29 15.01 -8.44
CA TYR A 96 -0.95 14.09 -9.52
C TYR A 96 0.56 13.83 -9.62
N GLU A 97 1.41 14.84 -9.36
CA GLU A 97 2.86 14.67 -9.33
C GLU A 97 3.29 13.65 -8.28
N LYS A 98 2.80 13.80 -7.04
CA LYS A 98 3.15 12.86 -5.97
C LYS A 98 2.50 11.49 -6.19
N ALA A 99 1.32 11.44 -6.82
CA ALA A 99 0.70 10.19 -7.22
C ALA A 99 1.60 9.45 -8.22
N LEU A 100 2.05 10.14 -9.28
CA LEU A 100 2.95 9.61 -10.30
C LEU A 100 4.23 9.03 -9.67
N HIS A 101 4.89 9.79 -8.79
CA HIS A 101 6.07 9.29 -8.07
C HIS A 101 5.78 8.02 -7.24
N SER A 102 4.59 7.95 -6.62
CA SER A 102 4.22 6.77 -5.82
C SER A 102 3.95 5.55 -6.69
N TYR A 103 3.32 5.73 -7.85
CA TYR A 103 3.10 4.66 -8.82
C TYR A 103 4.40 4.18 -9.46
N SER A 104 5.31 5.08 -9.87
CA SER A 104 6.63 4.72 -10.36
C SER A 104 7.37 3.83 -9.36
N ARG A 105 7.38 4.26 -8.10
CA ARG A 105 7.99 3.46 -7.03
C ARG A 105 7.35 2.08 -6.87
N SER A 106 6.03 1.98 -7.03
CA SER A 106 5.32 0.69 -7.01
C SER A 106 5.79 -0.22 -8.15
N VAL A 107 5.96 0.31 -9.35
CA VAL A 107 6.42 -0.43 -10.53
C VAL A 107 7.86 -0.91 -10.36
N GLU A 108 8.75 -0.05 -9.87
CA GLU A 108 10.17 -0.36 -9.64
C GLU A 108 10.39 -1.49 -8.63
N GLN A 109 9.49 -1.59 -7.64
CA GLN A 109 9.59 -2.56 -6.54
C GLN A 109 8.88 -3.87 -6.81
N ASN A 110 8.16 -3.98 -7.90
CA ASN A 110 7.23 -5.09 -8.11
C ASN A 110 7.64 -6.00 -9.27
N LEU A 111 7.72 -7.28 -8.97
CA LEU A 111 7.82 -8.34 -9.97
C LEU A 111 6.44 -8.89 -10.37
N ASN A 112 5.34 -8.41 -9.75
CA ASN A 112 3.98 -8.88 -10.02
C ASN A 112 3.32 -8.04 -11.11
N SER A 113 2.98 -8.66 -12.23
CA SER A 113 2.38 -8.01 -13.39
C SER A 113 1.06 -7.28 -13.10
N SER A 114 0.18 -7.84 -12.26
CA SER A 114 -1.14 -7.25 -11.99
C SER A 114 -1.08 -5.89 -11.27
N THR A 115 -0.20 -5.72 -10.27
CA THR A 115 -0.02 -4.41 -9.63
C THR A 115 0.65 -3.42 -10.55
N ASN A 116 1.62 -3.89 -11.36
CA ASN A 116 2.30 -3.06 -12.37
C ASN A 116 1.34 -2.57 -13.44
N GLN A 117 0.46 -3.45 -13.93
CA GLN A 117 -0.57 -3.07 -14.89
C GLN A 117 -1.42 -1.91 -14.34
N LYS A 118 -1.99 -2.06 -13.14
CA LYS A 118 -2.82 -1.04 -12.48
C LYS A 118 -2.05 0.25 -12.21
N ALA A 119 -0.78 0.15 -11.80
CA ALA A 119 0.04 1.33 -11.55
C ALA A 119 0.32 2.10 -12.85
N ASN A 120 0.67 1.42 -13.95
CA ASN A 120 0.87 2.05 -15.26
C ASN A 120 -0.43 2.68 -15.79
N TYR A 121 -1.58 2.02 -15.66
CA TYR A 121 -2.87 2.61 -15.99
C TYR A 121 -3.13 3.90 -15.21
N ASN A 122 -2.94 3.89 -13.88
CA ASN A 122 -3.14 5.05 -13.01
C ASN A 122 -2.09 6.16 -13.26
N MET A 123 -0.87 5.80 -13.65
CA MET A 123 0.12 6.76 -14.16
C MET A 123 -0.40 7.47 -15.42
N GLY A 124 -0.97 6.73 -16.35
CA GLY A 124 -1.62 7.29 -17.53
C GLY A 124 -2.70 8.31 -17.17
N ASN A 125 -3.57 7.94 -16.23
CA ASN A 125 -4.61 8.83 -15.72
C ASN A 125 -4.02 10.11 -15.08
N ALA A 126 -2.98 9.97 -14.25
CA ALA A 126 -2.35 11.12 -13.59
C ALA A 126 -1.69 12.06 -14.61
N LEU A 127 -0.97 11.51 -15.58
CA LEU A 127 -0.32 12.26 -16.66
C LEU A 127 -1.35 13.00 -17.53
N PHE A 128 -2.45 12.34 -17.85
CA PHE A 128 -3.57 12.99 -18.56
C PHE A 128 -4.13 14.19 -17.77
N ARG A 129 -4.34 14.04 -16.46
CA ARG A 129 -4.81 15.14 -15.58
C ARG A 129 -3.81 16.31 -15.50
N MET A 130 -2.53 16.02 -15.71
CA MET A 130 -1.46 17.02 -15.80
C MET A 130 -1.30 17.61 -17.21
N ASN A 131 -2.17 17.23 -18.16
CA ASN A 131 -2.08 17.58 -19.59
C ASN A 131 -0.77 17.12 -20.27
N LYS A 132 -0.13 16.09 -19.72
CA LYS A 132 1.06 15.42 -20.29
C LYS A 132 0.60 14.27 -21.18
N LEU A 133 0.02 14.64 -22.32
CA LEU A 133 -0.76 13.73 -23.15
C LEU A 133 0.11 12.61 -23.78
N GLU A 134 1.28 12.96 -24.28
CA GLU A 134 2.21 12.02 -24.92
C GLU A 134 2.74 10.99 -23.90
N GLU A 135 3.12 11.43 -22.72
CA GLU A 135 3.58 10.55 -21.63
C GLU A 135 2.43 9.65 -21.13
N SER A 136 1.19 10.17 -21.10
CA SER A 136 -0.01 9.40 -20.76
C SER A 136 -0.21 8.22 -21.72
N ILE A 137 -0.04 8.43 -23.03
CA ILE A 137 -0.07 7.37 -24.05
C ILE A 137 0.97 6.27 -23.73
N VAL A 138 2.19 6.66 -23.38
CA VAL A 138 3.24 5.69 -23.02
C VAL A 138 2.84 4.85 -21.82
N ALA A 139 2.28 5.48 -20.80
CA ALA A 139 1.85 4.77 -19.60
C ALA A 139 0.70 3.78 -19.87
N TYR A 140 -0.32 4.18 -20.65
CA TYR A 140 -1.41 3.25 -21.04
C TYR A 140 -0.91 2.10 -21.91
N LYS A 141 0.03 2.34 -22.83
CA LYS A 141 0.66 1.26 -23.61
C LYS A 141 1.33 0.25 -22.70
N LYS A 142 2.11 0.71 -21.71
CA LYS A 142 2.75 -0.19 -20.72
C LYS A 142 1.73 -0.99 -19.90
N ALA A 143 0.58 -0.40 -19.56
CA ALA A 143 -0.50 -1.14 -18.93
C ALA A 143 -1.04 -2.25 -19.84
N LEU A 144 -1.23 -1.95 -21.14
CA LEU A 144 -1.72 -2.91 -22.16
C LEU A 144 -0.69 -3.98 -22.55
N GLU A 145 0.60 -3.71 -22.42
CA GLU A 145 1.65 -4.73 -22.55
C GLU A 145 1.54 -5.80 -21.45
N LEU A 146 1.09 -5.40 -20.26
CA LEU A 146 0.91 -6.30 -19.12
C LEU A 146 -0.46 -6.97 -19.09
N ASP A 147 -1.49 -6.28 -19.57
CA ASP A 147 -2.84 -6.83 -19.77
C ASP A 147 -3.44 -6.30 -21.07
N PRO A 148 -3.30 -7.03 -22.18
CA PRO A 148 -3.87 -6.65 -23.46
C PRO A 148 -5.40 -6.65 -23.50
N SER A 149 -6.07 -7.20 -22.49
CA SER A 149 -7.53 -7.26 -22.41
C SER A 149 -8.18 -6.07 -21.70
N ASP A 150 -7.38 -5.19 -21.06
CA ASP A 150 -7.86 -4.01 -20.33
C ASP A 150 -8.56 -3.02 -21.26
N MET A 151 -9.90 -3.06 -21.26
CA MET A 151 -10.72 -2.19 -22.10
C MET A 151 -10.67 -0.73 -21.67
N ASP A 152 -10.49 -0.46 -20.36
CA ASP A 152 -10.40 0.92 -19.85
C ASP A 152 -9.09 1.58 -20.31
N ALA A 153 -7.99 0.81 -20.29
CA ALA A 153 -6.71 1.30 -20.79
C ALA A 153 -6.76 1.54 -22.32
N LYS A 154 -7.41 0.67 -23.09
CA LYS A 154 -7.62 0.87 -24.53
C LYS A 154 -8.43 2.13 -24.79
N PHE A 155 -9.57 2.27 -24.12
CA PHE A 155 -10.43 3.43 -24.28
C PHE A 155 -9.69 4.73 -23.97
N ASN A 156 -9.00 4.79 -22.83
CA ASN A 156 -8.28 5.98 -22.41
C ASN A 156 -7.12 6.30 -23.35
N LEU A 157 -6.41 5.30 -23.86
CA LEU A 157 -5.36 5.47 -24.86
C LEU A 157 -5.90 6.14 -26.13
N GLU A 158 -6.99 5.63 -26.68
CA GLU A 158 -7.59 6.21 -27.89
C GLU A 158 -8.18 7.61 -27.62
N PHE A 159 -8.81 7.79 -26.46
CA PHE A 159 -9.30 9.11 -26.06
C PHE A 159 -8.19 10.15 -26.06
N VAL A 160 -7.02 9.83 -25.46
CA VAL A 160 -5.88 10.77 -25.42
C VAL A 160 -5.32 11.03 -26.82
N ARG A 161 -5.25 10.03 -27.69
CA ARG A 161 -4.82 10.19 -29.10
C ARG A 161 -5.75 11.18 -29.85
N GLU A 162 -7.03 11.05 -29.66
CA GLU A 162 -8.03 11.97 -30.19
C GLU A 162 -7.84 13.42 -29.68
N GLN A 163 -7.54 13.59 -28.38
CA GLN A 163 -7.28 14.91 -27.82
C GLN A 163 -6.04 15.58 -28.45
N ILE A 164 -4.97 14.81 -28.66
CA ILE A 164 -3.76 15.30 -29.34
C ILE A 164 -4.09 15.71 -30.78
N LYS A 165 -4.83 14.88 -31.52
CA LYS A 165 -5.22 15.17 -32.90
C LYS A 165 -6.02 16.45 -33.00
N LYS A 166 -7.05 16.62 -32.17
CA LYS A 166 -7.86 17.85 -32.09
C LYS A 166 -7.03 19.07 -31.76
N LYS A 167 -6.10 18.94 -30.81
CA LYS A 167 -5.20 20.04 -30.41
C LYS A 167 -4.31 20.50 -31.55
N LYS A 168 -3.77 19.56 -32.36
CA LYS A 168 -2.98 19.89 -33.55
C LYS A 168 -3.82 20.57 -34.63
N GLN A 169 -5.01 20.06 -34.94
CA GLN A 169 -5.90 20.67 -35.92
C GLN A 169 -6.26 22.12 -35.57
N ASN A 170 -6.55 22.41 -34.30
CA ASN A 170 -6.86 23.76 -33.83
C ASN A 170 -5.66 24.70 -33.87
N GLN A 171 -4.43 24.18 -33.90
CA GLN A 171 -3.21 25.02 -34.03
C GLN A 171 -2.89 25.33 -35.51
N ASP A 172 -3.29 24.42 -36.40
CA ASP A 172 -3.02 24.57 -37.85
C ASP A 172 -4.12 25.41 -38.56
N GLU A 173 -5.27 25.65 -37.91
CA GLU A 173 -6.27 26.56 -38.47
C GLU A 173 -5.76 28.03 -38.43
N PRO A 174 -5.66 28.71 -39.58
CA PRO A 174 -5.27 30.12 -39.62
C PRO A 174 -6.29 30.95 -38.85
N LYS A 175 -5.84 31.69 -37.84
CA LYS A 175 -6.67 32.67 -37.13
C LYS A 175 -7.28 33.59 -38.18
N LYS A 176 -8.56 33.38 -38.55
CA LYS A 176 -9.32 34.33 -39.35
C LYS A 176 -9.33 35.67 -38.61
N LYS A 177 -8.61 36.64 -39.14
CA LYS A 177 -8.67 38.04 -38.72
C LYS A 177 -10.01 38.63 -39.11
#